data_4b398c3d0cf50c962e665eeb330a0827
#
_entry.id   4b398c3d0cf50c962e665eeb330a0827
#
_cell.length_a   1.000
_cell.length_b   1.000
_cell.length_c   1.000
_cell.angle_alpha   90.00
_cell.angle_beta   90.00
_cell.angle_gamma   90.00
#
_symmetry.space_group_name_H-M   'P 1'
#
loop_
_entity.id
_entity.type
_entity.pdbx_description
1 polymer ?
#
loop_
_entity_poly.entity_id
_entity_poly.type
_entity_poly.pdbx_seq_one_letter_code
_entity_poly.pdbx_strand_id
1 'polypeptide(L)'
;MRSMDSTKIGILACMLVVLGVPFLVRPESQGSGDAERRVIIITPHNEQIRTEFARGFASWHEREFGETAEVVWVTPGGTSEIRRQLQSIYTKALQDGQILPSGELAEGVTPMPQDIIFGGGTYEHGEVKKGVTVTVGGEDVTLPMSIPLTYYTVDELAAIFGENRIGPEGNEVYDPERFWVGTATSGFGIVFNRDVLVGELGLEEPRTWQDFSSPELRGWVALADPRQSGSVATLYDSILNNLGWEAGWRQLREMCANARYFSNSSPKVPLDVSQGQACIGVTIDFYGRYQAQAVMREGETPETSRVGYVDPAGQVFIDPDPISILRGGPDPEMANRFVAFVLSDEGQALWQFGARGEGAGASLADAPSTWGPERFELRRMPVRRDFIEEHFDRLIDRVDPFAIAAETPSRGWRSSVSPMMACFGIDTHRELIAAWEALHTARADASFPESALAEMERLFYAMPTHTFPDGTELPFTPEHYRAIRNEWRDATERRKALVAYTRFFKQNYERVVELAQEPAALAG
;
A
#
# COMPACT_ATOMS: atom_id res chain seq x y z
N MET A 1 1.01 -2.23 61.22
CA MET A 1 0.62 -1.53 59.94
C MET A 1 1.50 -0.29 59.82
N ARG A 2 2.43 -0.30 58.84
CA ARG A 2 3.26 0.90 58.55
C ARG A 2 2.35 1.94 57.83
N SER A 3 2.23 3.12 58.41
CA SER A 3 1.52 4.24 57.76
C SER A 3 2.18 4.55 56.43
N MET A 4 1.41 4.58 55.36
CA MET A 4 1.90 5.04 54.04
C MET A 4 2.28 6.52 54.15
N ASP A 5 3.48 6.84 53.69
CA ASP A 5 4.01 8.20 53.59
C ASP A 5 3.10 9.05 52.66
N SER A 6 2.82 10.29 53.06
CA SER A 6 1.97 11.22 52.28
C SER A 6 2.43 11.39 50.81
N THR A 7 3.73 11.31 50.57
CA THR A 7 4.34 11.32 49.23
C THR A 7 3.92 10.10 48.42
N LYS A 8 3.85 8.89 49.02
CA LYS A 8 3.40 7.68 48.32
C LYS A 8 1.92 7.71 48.01
N ILE A 9 1.11 8.31 48.87
CA ILE A 9 -0.33 8.52 48.65
C ILE A 9 -0.53 9.48 47.49
N GLY A 10 0.24 10.59 47.41
CA GLY A 10 0.20 11.55 46.31
C GLY A 10 0.60 10.93 44.95
N ILE A 11 1.66 10.14 44.94
CA ILE A 11 2.08 9.42 43.71
C ILE A 11 1.01 8.43 43.26
N LEU A 12 0.42 7.66 44.17
CA LEU A 12 -0.64 6.70 43.85
C LEU A 12 -1.89 7.40 43.30
N ALA A 13 -2.27 8.55 43.89
CA ALA A 13 -3.39 9.36 43.41
C ALA A 13 -3.11 9.92 42.01
N CYS A 14 -1.91 10.43 41.73
CA CYS A 14 -1.50 10.87 40.40
C CYS A 14 -1.51 9.72 39.38
N MET A 15 -1.02 8.54 39.73
CA MET A 15 -1.08 7.37 38.86
C MET A 15 -2.52 6.95 38.58
N LEU A 16 -3.41 6.98 39.55
CA LEU A 16 -4.84 6.68 39.37
C LEU A 16 -5.53 7.71 38.45
N VAL A 17 -5.18 8.97 38.56
CA VAL A 17 -5.69 10.01 37.68
C VAL A 17 -5.16 9.82 36.27
N VAL A 18 -3.85 9.63 36.09
CA VAL A 18 -3.23 9.43 34.75
C VAL A 18 -3.74 8.17 34.07
N LEU A 19 -3.98 7.10 34.81
CA LEU A 19 -4.52 5.84 34.28
C LEU A 19 -6.04 5.87 34.13
N GLY A 20 -6.77 6.58 34.99
CA GLY A 20 -8.23 6.62 35.02
C GLY A 20 -8.85 7.66 34.08
N VAL A 21 -8.23 8.84 33.95
CA VAL A 21 -8.74 9.90 33.06
C VAL A 21 -8.93 9.44 31.61
N PRO A 22 -8.01 8.69 30.97
CA PRO A 22 -8.23 8.18 29.62
C PRO A 22 -9.47 7.26 29.48
N PHE A 23 -9.85 6.56 30.55
CA PHE A 23 -11.06 5.74 30.55
C PHE A 23 -12.34 6.57 30.77
N LEU A 24 -12.25 7.70 31.45
CA LEU A 24 -13.37 8.62 31.68
C LEU A 24 -13.60 9.58 30.50
N VAL A 25 -12.52 9.89 29.76
CA VAL A 25 -12.56 10.77 28.57
C VAL A 25 -12.53 9.94 27.28
N ARG A 26 -12.70 8.63 27.39
CA ARG A 26 -12.81 7.78 26.21
C ARG A 26 -13.92 8.35 25.33
N PRO A 27 -13.60 8.81 24.08
CA PRO A 27 -14.67 9.17 23.17
C PRO A 27 -15.61 7.95 23.13
N GLU A 28 -16.89 8.16 23.27
CA GLU A 28 -17.87 7.12 23.02
C GLU A 28 -17.48 6.49 21.69
N SER A 29 -17.27 5.17 21.68
CA SER A 29 -17.13 4.45 20.43
C SER A 29 -18.33 4.89 19.59
N GLN A 30 -18.10 5.35 18.36
CA GLN A 30 -19.16 5.79 17.44
C GLN A 30 -19.95 4.54 16.95
N GLY A 31 -20.37 3.68 17.84
CA GLY A 31 -21.30 2.62 17.69
C GLY A 31 -22.29 2.80 18.81
N SER A 32 -23.48 3.29 18.50
CA SER A 32 -24.59 3.13 19.41
C SER A 32 -24.81 1.62 19.50
N GLY A 33 -24.57 1.02 20.67
CA GLY A 33 -24.84 -0.40 20.89
C GLY A 33 -26.32 -0.81 20.70
N ASP A 34 -27.11 0.05 20.09
CA ASP A 34 -28.53 -0.06 19.79
C ASP A 34 -28.83 -0.21 18.28
N ALA A 35 -27.82 -0.29 17.39
CA ALA A 35 -28.09 -0.52 15.97
C ALA A 35 -28.67 -1.92 15.75
N GLU A 36 -29.76 -2.01 14.94
CA GLU A 36 -30.46 -3.26 14.62
C GLU A 36 -29.60 -4.23 13.83
N ARG A 37 -28.73 -3.70 12.97
CA ARG A 37 -27.83 -4.47 12.10
C ARG A 37 -26.40 -3.95 12.19
N ARG A 38 -25.43 -4.81 11.94
CA ARG A 38 -24.02 -4.41 11.89
C ARG A 38 -23.24 -5.19 10.84
N VAL A 39 -22.21 -4.56 10.29
CA VAL A 39 -21.23 -5.19 9.39
C VAL A 39 -19.82 -5.03 9.97
N ILE A 40 -19.05 -6.10 9.99
CA ILE A 40 -17.68 -6.12 10.56
C ILE A 40 -16.68 -6.13 9.43
N ILE A 41 -15.90 -5.05 9.32
CA ILE A 41 -15.00 -4.80 8.19
C ILE A 41 -13.56 -4.74 8.66
N ILE A 42 -12.69 -5.62 8.10
CA ILE A 42 -11.24 -5.53 8.27
C ILE A 42 -10.66 -4.65 7.16
N THR A 43 -9.83 -3.66 7.52
CA THR A 43 -9.39 -2.63 6.58
C THR A 43 -8.03 -2.01 6.96
N PRO A 44 -7.19 -1.62 5.97
CA PRO A 44 -6.01 -0.79 6.19
C PRO A 44 -6.32 0.72 6.14
N HIS A 45 -7.57 1.11 5.85
CA HIS A 45 -7.95 2.50 5.67
C HIS A 45 -7.73 3.33 6.94
N ASN A 46 -7.37 4.60 6.74
CA ASN A 46 -7.22 5.56 7.82
C ASN A 46 -8.55 5.91 8.49
N GLU A 47 -8.50 6.62 9.61
CA GLU A 47 -9.67 6.97 10.40
C GLU A 47 -10.67 7.85 9.62
N GLN A 48 -10.18 8.75 8.77
CA GLN A 48 -11.02 9.66 7.99
C GLN A 48 -11.93 8.89 7.03
N ILE A 49 -11.38 7.97 6.25
CA ILE A 49 -12.15 7.10 5.34
C ILE A 49 -13.18 6.28 6.14
N ARG A 50 -12.75 5.66 7.23
CA ARG A 50 -13.63 4.85 8.07
C ARG A 50 -14.80 5.66 8.65
N THR A 51 -14.51 6.88 9.09
CA THR A 51 -15.53 7.78 9.67
C THR A 51 -16.58 8.16 8.63
N GLU A 52 -16.15 8.61 7.44
CA GLU A 52 -17.08 9.06 6.41
C GLU A 52 -17.90 7.91 5.83
N PHE A 53 -17.29 6.75 5.59
CA PHE A 53 -18.01 5.57 5.10
C PHE A 53 -18.96 4.97 6.14
N ALA A 54 -18.61 4.98 7.42
CA ALA A 54 -19.54 4.52 8.47
C ALA A 54 -20.79 5.41 8.56
N ARG A 55 -20.61 6.73 8.53
CA ARG A 55 -21.72 7.70 8.57
C ARG A 55 -22.58 7.63 7.31
N GLY A 56 -21.94 7.66 6.14
CA GLY A 56 -22.64 7.58 4.88
C GLY A 56 -23.47 6.31 4.77
N PHE A 57 -22.87 5.16 5.11
CA PHE A 57 -23.56 3.87 5.09
C PHE A 57 -24.74 3.83 6.07
N ALA A 58 -24.57 4.28 7.31
CA ALA A 58 -25.65 4.29 8.28
C ALA A 58 -26.85 5.11 7.79
N SER A 59 -26.61 6.32 7.29
CA SER A 59 -27.66 7.19 6.76
C SER A 59 -28.31 6.62 5.49
N TRP A 60 -27.52 6.07 4.57
CA TRP A 60 -27.99 5.44 3.34
C TRP A 60 -28.85 4.21 3.66
N HIS A 61 -28.34 3.34 4.55
CA HIS A 61 -29.03 2.10 4.92
C HIS A 61 -30.38 2.36 5.60
N GLU A 62 -30.45 3.33 6.51
CA GLU A 62 -31.69 3.71 7.17
C GLU A 62 -32.74 4.23 6.17
N ARG A 63 -32.33 5.03 5.16
CA ARG A 63 -33.22 5.52 4.11
C ARG A 63 -33.69 4.41 3.18
N GLU A 64 -32.83 3.49 2.79
CA GLU A 64 -33.15 2.46 1.80
C GLU A 64 -33.91 1.27 2.40
N PHE A 65 -33.59 0.90 3.65
CA PHE A 65 -34.12 -0.32 4.28
C PHE A 65 -34.96 -0.06 5.52
N GLY A 66 -34.97 1.14 6.08
CA GLY A 66 -35.72 1.48 7.30
C GLY A 66 -35.16 0.85 8.57
N GLU A 67 -33.93 0.31 8.53
CA GLU A 67 -33.21 -0.33 9.64
C GLU A 67 -31.97 0.48 9.99
N THR A 68 -31.65 0.64 11.27
CA THR A 68 -30.42 1.26 11.70
C THR A 68 -29.24 0.30 11.51
N ALA A 69 -28.10 0.82 11.01
CA ALA A 69 -26.91 0.02 10.72
C ALA A 69 -25.64 0.62 11.33
N GLU A 70 -24.73 -0.24 11.77
CA GLU A 70 -23.42 0.13 12.30
C GLU A 70 -22.30 -0.57 11.54
N VAL A 71 -21.20 0.14 11.28
CA VAL A 71 -19.97 -0.42 10.75
C VAL A 71 -18.95 -0.59 11.87
N VAL A 72 -18.52 -1.83 12.09
CA VAL A 72 -17.48 -2.18 13.07
C VAL A 72 -16.15 -2.35 12.34
N TRP A 73 -15.21 -1.47 12.61
CA TRP A 73 -13.90 -1.47 11.95
C TRP A 73 -12.84 -2.28 12.71
N VAL A 74 -12.13 -3.15 12.00
CA VAL A 74 -10.97 -3.91 12.47
C VAL A 74 -9.74 -3.48 11.69
N THR A 75 -8.74 -2.91 12.36
CA THR A 75 -7.57 -2.29 11.73
C THR A 75 -6.26 -2.83 12.32
N PRO A 76 -5.87 -4.08 12.01
CA PRO A 76 -4.69 -4.69 12.61
C PRO A 76 -3.37 -4.13 12.06
N GLY A 77 -3.40 -3.51 10.87
CA GLY A 77 -2.21 -2.98 10.22
C GLY A 77 -2.38 -2.77 8.71
N GLY A 78 -1.30 -2.86 7.95
CA GLY A 78 -1.33 -2.75 6.49
C GLY A 78 -1.89 -4.00 5.79
N THR A 79 -2.17 -3.88 4.48
CA THR A 79 -2.82 -4.93 3.68
C THR A 79 -2.11 -6.28 3.73
N SER A 80 -0.78 -6.28 3.71
CA SER A 80 -0.01 -7.54 3.82
C SER A 80 -0.16 -8.22 5.17
N GLU A 81 -0.37 -7.45 6.24
CA GLU A 81 -0.64 -7.98 7.59
C GLU A 81 -2.05 -8.53 7.69
N ILE A 82 -3.04 -7.79 7.20
CA ILE A 82 -4.43 -8.25 7.09
C ILE A 82 -4.51 -9.58 6.35
N ARG A 83 -3.87 -9.69 5.18
CA ARG A 83 -3.83 -10.93 4.41
C ARG A 83 -3.24 -12.10 5.20
N ARG A 84 -2.10 -11.89 5.87
CA ARG A 84 -1.50 -12.96 6.71
C ARG A 84 -2.40 -13.38 7.86
N GLN A 85 -3.08 -12.41 8.49
CA GLN A 85 -4.03 -12.69 9.55
C GLN A 85 -5.22 -13.53 9.04
N LEU A 86 -5.82 -13.14 7.91
CA LEU A 86 -6.90 -13.90 7.29
C LEU A 86 -6.44 -15.32 6.92
N GLN A 87 -5.27 -15.47 6.29
CA GLN A 87 -4.71 -16.79 5.98
C GLN A 87 -4.58 -17.67 7.23
N SER A 88 -4.08 -17.10 8.33
CA SER A 88 -3.97 -17.84 9.61
C SER A 88 -5.32 -18.26 10.18
N ILE A 89 -6.30 -17.34 10.17
CA ILE A 89 -7.66 -17.59 10.67
C ILE A 89 -8.33 -18.69 9.84
N TYR A 90 -8.33 -18.59 8.51
CA TYR A 90 -8.97 -19.57 7.63
C TYR A 90 -8.26 -20.92 7.62
N THR A 91 -6.93 -20.94 7.69
CA THR A 91 -6.17 -22.20 7.86
C THR A 91 -6.61 -22.93 9.12
N LYS A 92 -6.67 -22.19 10.24
CA LYS A 92 -7.12 -22.78 11.52
C LYS A 92 -8.58 -23.23 11.47
N ALA A 93 -9.48 -22.41 10.92
CA ALA A 93 -10.90 -22.75 10.82
C ALA A 93 -11.15 -24.03 10.01
N LEU A 94 -10.38 -24.21 8.92
CA LEU A 94 -10.45 -25.42 8.10
C LEU A 94 -9.85 -26.65 8.81
N GLN A 95 -8.72 -26.49 9.54
CA GLN A 95 -8.09 -27.53 10.32
C GLN A 95 -8.98 -28.01 11.48
N ASP A 96 -9.64 -27.07 12.15
CA ASP A 96 -10.51 -27.35 13.31
C ASP A 96 -11.92 -27.81 12.89
N GLY A 97 -12.23 -27.85 11.58
CA GLY A 97 -13.54 -28.24 11.05
C GLY A 97 -14.63 -27.19 11.32
N GLN A 98 -14.28 -25.95 11.63
CA GLN A 98 -15.24 -24.83 11.74
C GLN A 98 -15.80 -24.46 10.36
N ILE A 99 -14.95 -24.50 9.33
CA ILE A 99 -15.35 -24.45 7.92
C ILE A 99 -15.13 -25.85 7.34
N LEU A 100 -16.17 -26.38 6.69
CA LEU A 100 -16.11 -27.68 6.04
C LEU A 100 -15.35 -27.60 4.70
N PRO A 101 -14.85 -28.70 4.16
CA PRO A 101 -14.24 -28.73 2.83
C PRO A 101 -15.16 -28.22 1.70
N SER A 102 -16.47 -28.25 1.88
CA SER A 102 -17.45 -27.61 0.98
C SER A 102 -17.41 -26.08 0.98
N GLY A 103 -16.80 -25.49 2.00
CA GLY A 103 -16.74 -24.04 2.22
C GLY A 103 -17.88 -23.50 3.08
N GLU A 104 -18.74 -24.35 3.59
CA GLU A 104 -19.82 -23.97 4.53
C GLU A 104 -19.33 -24.00 5.96
N LEU A 105 -19.97 -23.20 6.83
CA LEU A 105 -19.76 -23.30 8.27
C LEU A 105 -20.37 -24.62 8.78
N ALA A 106 -19.69 -25.28 9.70
CA ALA A 106 -20.25 -26.44 10.38
C ALA A 106 -21.45 -26.01 11.24
N GLU A 107 -22.38 -26.93 11.48
CA GLU A 107 -23.58 -26.65 12.27
C GLU A 107 -23.23 -26.28 13.73
N GLY A 108 -23.80 -25.17 14.21
CA GLY A 108 -23.64 -24.73 15.60
C GLY A 108 -22.30 -24.07 15.93
N VAL A 109 -21.44 -23.79 14.94
CA VAL A 109 -20.18 -23.06 15.18
C VAL A 109 -20.40 -21.54 15.10
N THR A 110 -19.51 -20.79 15.76
CA THR A 110 -19.49 -19.33 15.65
C THR A 110 -19.08 -18.91 14.24
N PRO A 111 -19.71 -17.90 13.61
CA PRO A 111 -19.29 -17.32 12.35
C PRO A 111 -17.84 -16.86 12.38
N MET A 112 -17.25 -16.67 11.20
CA MET A 112 -15.94 -16.04 11.05
C MET A 112 -16.00 -14.60 11.59
N PRO A 113 -14.86 -14.05 12.05
CA PRO A 113 -14.88 -12.80 12.82
C PRO A 113 -15.18 -11.54 12.00
N GLN A 114 -15.10 -11.58 10.69
CA GLN A 114 -15.33 -10.43 9.80
C GLN A 114 -16.21 -10.80 8.61
N ASP A 115 -16.95 -9.81 8.11
CA ASP A 115 -17.82 -9.92 6.93
C ASP A 115 -17.09 -9.51 5.64
N ILE A 116 -16.22 -8.51 5.73
CA ILE A 116 -15.64 -7.83 4.58
C ILE A 116 -14.14 -7.57 4.82
N ILE A 117 -13.35 -7.69 3.75
CA ILE A 117 -12.07 -6.97 3.61
C ILE A 117 -12.30 -5.79 2.66
N PHE A 118 -12.00 -4.56 3.12
CA PHE A 118 -12.20 -3.33 2.36
C PHE A 118 -10.89 -2.55 2.23
N GLY A 119 -10.43 -2.39 0.99
CA GLY A 119 -9.19 -1.68 0.67
C GLY A 119 -7.98 -2.58 0.55
N GLY A 120 -6.95 -2.02 -0.04
CA GLY A 120 -5.72 -2.72 -0.41
C GLY A 120 -5.52 -2.71 -1.92
N GLY A 121 -4.92 -3.74 -2.48
CA GLY A 121 -4.70 -3.84 -3.91
C GLY A 121 -5.29 -5.11 -4.50
N THR A 122 -5.40 -5.14 -5.82
CA THR A 122 -5.87 -6.32 -6.58
C THR A 122 -5.05 -7.57 -6.26
N TYR A 123 -3.75 -7.40 -5.97
CA TYR A 123 -2.88 -8.50 -5.56
C TYR A 123 -3.36 -9.18 -4.27
N GLU A 124 -3.65 -8.41 -3.22
CA GLU A 124 -4.09 -8.94 -1.94
C GLU A 124 -5.46 -9.62 -2.04
N HIS A 125 -6.39 -9.03 -2.77
CA HIS A 125 -7.71 -9.62 -3.01
C HIS A 125 -7.64 -10.86 -3.91
N GLY A 126 -6.72 -10.89 -4.88
CA GLY A 126 -6.40 -12.10 -5.64
C GLY A 126 -5.85 -13.24 -4.77
N GLU A 127 -5.03 -12.94 -3.77
CA GLU A 127 -4.55 -13.94 -2.80
C GLU A 127 -5.67 -14.40 -1.85
N VAL A 128 -6.59 -13.50 -1.46
CA VAL A 128 -7.80 -13.85 -0.69
C VAL A 128 -8.72 -14.78 -1.51
N LYS A 129 -8.89 -14.52 -2.81
CA LYS A 129 -9.62 -15.41 -3.73
C LYS A 129 -8.92 -16.77 -3.89
N LYS A 130 -7.60 -16.82 -4.02
CA LYS A 130 -6.85 -18.09 -4.08
C LYS A 130 -7.04 -18.93 -2.82
N GLY A 131 -7.16 -18.26 -1.68
CA GLY A 131 -7.48 -18.88 -0.42
C GLY A 131 -6.31 -19.58 0.28
N VAL A 132 -6.65 -20.58 1.08
CA VAL A 132 -5.71 -21.41 1.84
C VAL A 132 -5.82 -22.87 1.42
N THR A 133 -4.69 -23.58 1.45
CA THR A 133 -4.65 -25.04 1.22
C THR A 133 -4.27 -25.73 2.53
N VAL A 134 -5.07 -26.69 2.94
CA VAL A 134 -4.89 -27.44 4.19
C VAL A 134 -5.15 -28.93 3.93
N THR A 135 -4.32 -29.79 4.49
CA THR A 135 -4.58 -31.25 4.44
C THR A 135 -5.62 -31.62 5.49
N VAL A 136 -6.78 -32.07 5.06
CA VAL A 136 -7.91 -32.52 5.89
C VAL A 136 -8.22 -33.97 5.56
N GLY A 137 -8.16 -34.86 6.54
CA GLY A 137 -8.42 -36.29 6.33
C GLY A 137 -7.44 -36.98 5.38
N GLY A 138 -6.26 -36.40 5.13
CA GLY A 138 -5.24 -36.92 4.22
C GLY A 138 -5.34 -36.39 2.78
N GLU A 139 -6.29 -35.53 2.49
CA GLU A 139 -6.47 -34.85 1.20
C GLU A 139 -6.23 -33.34 1.32
N ASP A 140 -5.60 -32.76 0.30
CA ASP A 140 -5.38 -31.31 0.25
C ASP A 140 -6.65 -30.60 -0.21
N VAL A 141 -7.19 -29.77 0.67
CA VAL A 141 -8.36 -28.92 0.41
C VAL A 141 -7.90 -27.47 0.22
N THR A 142 -8.21 -26.90 -0.94
CA THR A 142 -7.99 -25.48 -1.21
C THR A 142 -9.32 -24.73 -1.15
N LEU A 143 -9.39 -23.70 -0.29
CA LEU A 143 -10.63 -22.96 -0.07
C LEU A 143 -10.39 -21.45 -0.20
N PRO A 144 -11.11 -20.74 -1.11
CA PRO A 144 -11.12 -19.28 -1.15
C PRO A 144 -11.59 -18.68 0.18
N MET A 145 -10.90 -17.64 0.65
CA MET A 145 -11.28 -16.91 1.87
C MET A 145 -12.41 -15.91 1.61
N SER A 146 -12.61 -15.48 0.35
CA SER A 146 -13.77 -14.68 -0.08
C SER A 146 -14.81 -15.54 -0.77
N ILE A 147 -16.00 -14.95 -0.94
CA ILE A 147 -17.12 -15.51 -1.70
C ILE A 147 -17.56 -14.52 -2.79
N PRO A 148 -18.19 -14.98 -3.89
CA PRO A 148 -18.73 -14.10 -4.90
C PRO A 148 -19.77 -13.15 -4.34
N LEU A 149 -19.76 -11.89 -4.80
CA LEU A 149 -20.80 -10.91 -4.56
C LEU A 149 -22.14 -11.43 -5.11
N THR A 150 -23.22 -11.28 -4.36
CA THR A 150 -24.57 -11.71 -4.79
C THR A 150 -25.49 -10.55 -5.16
N TYR A 151 -25.17 -9.33 -4.72
CA TYR A 151 -25.98 -8.14 -4.99
C TYR A 151 -25.91 -7.72 -6.47
N TYR A 152 -24.75 -7.92 -7.12
CA TYR A 152 -24.56 -7.57 -8.53
C TYR A 152 -24.30 -8.80 -9.39
N THR A 153 -24.93 -8.86 -10.55
CA THR A 153 -24.56 -9.76 -11.64
C THR A 153 -23.34 -9.24 -12.40
N VAL A 154 -22.75 -10.05 -13.25
CA VAL A 154 -21.64 -9.61 -14.13
C VAL A 154 -22.09 -8.53 -15.10
N ASP A 155 -23.33 -8.63 -15.63
CA ASP A 155 -23.88 -7.65 -16.56
C ASP A 155 -24.14 -6.29 -15.88
N GLU A 156 -24.58 -6.29 -14.63
CA GLU A 156 -24.72 -5.06 -13.84
C GLU A 156 -23.38 -4.41 -13.52
N LEU A 157 -22.36 -5.20 -13.17
CA LEU A 157 -20.99 -4.69 -13.00
C LEU A 157 -20.45 -4.12 -14.33
N ALA A 158 -20.68 -4.80 -15.45
CA ALA A 158 -20.30 -4.29 -16.76
C ALA A 158 -21.04 -2.99 -17.12
N ALA A 159 -22.30 -2.84 -16.70
CA ALA A 159 -23.05 -1.59 -16.90
C ALA A 159 -22.51 -0.44 -16.02
N ILE A 160 -22.08 -0.72 -14.78
CA ILE A 160 -21.49 0.26 -13.86
C ILE A 160 -20.10 0.71 -14.29
N PHE A 161 -19.23 -0.24 -14.65
CA PHE A 161 -17.81 0.03 -14.88
C PHE A 161 -17.44 0.26 -16.36
N GLY A 162 -18.31 -0.15 -17.29
CA GLY A 162 -17.97 -0.20 -18.70
C GLY A 162 -16.90 -1.27 -18.97
N GLU A 163 -15.77 -0.86 -19.55
CA GLU A 163 -14.65 -1.75 -19.77
C GLU A 163 -14.01 -2.18 -18.42
N ASN A 164 -13.87 -3.50 -18.21
CA ASN A 164 -13.30 -4.06 -16.98
C ASN A 164 -11.77 -3.94 -16.93
N ARG A 165 -11.23 -2.75 -17.28
CA ARG A 165 -9.77 -2.50 -17.22
C ARG A 165 -9.47 -1.02 -16.99
N ILE A 166 -8.37 -0.78 -16.31
CA ILE A 166 -7.77 0.54 -16.14
C ILE A 166 -6.64 0.68 -17.18
N GLY A 167 -6.96 1.20 -18.35
CA GLY A 167 -6.06 1.24 -19.51
C GLY A 167 -5.97 -0.10 -20.25
N PRO A 168 -5.36 -0.13 -21.47
CA PRO A 168 -5.38 -1.29 -22.37
C PRO A 168 -4.78 -2.58 -21.79
N GLU A 169 -3.76 -2.43 -20.99
CA GLU A 169 -3.02 -3.54 -20.35
C GLU A 169 -3.05 -3.43 -18.80
N GLY A 170 -3.93 -2.59 -18.28
CA GLY A 170 -4.03 -2.32 -16.84
C GLY A 170 -4.77 -3.39 -16.05
N ASN A 171 -4.92 -3.14 -14.76
CA ASN A 171 -5.64 -4.03 -13.86
C ASN A 171 -7.13 -4.10 -14.20
N GLU A 172 -7.72 -5.26 -13.93
CA GLU A 172 -9.17 -5.39 -13.90
C GLU A 172 -9.76 -4.49 -12.80
N VAL A 173 -10.95 -3.95 -13.05
CA VAL A 173 -11.69 -3.15 -12.07
C VAL A 173 -12.50 -4.04 -11.13
N TYR A 174 -12.93 -5.20 -11.61
CA TYR A 174 -13.60 -6.23 -10.81
C TYR A 174 -13.20 -7.63 -11.28
N ASP A 175 -13.32 -8.59 -10.39
CA ASP A 175 -13.10 -10.00 -10.71
C ASP A 175 -14.27 -10.56 -11.53
N PRO A 176 -14.02 -11.20 -12.70
CA PRO A 176 -15.08 -11.78 -13.53
C PRO A 176 -15.97 -12.82 -12.82
N GLU A 177 -15.45 -13.47 -11.78
CA GLU A 177 -16.21 -14.39 -10.94
C GLU A 177 -16.80 -13.70 -9.69
N ARG A 178 -16.65 -12.37 -9.60
CA ARG A 178 -17.20 -11.49 -8.54
C ARG A 178 -16.67 -11.71 -7.13
N PHE A 179 -15.47 -12.26 -6.96
CA PHE A 179 -14.85 -12.42 -5.64
C PHE A 179 -14.38 -11.09 -5.05
N TRP A 180 -14.21 -10.06 -5.86
CA TRP A 180 -13.91 -8.70 -5.46
C TRP A 180 -14.38 -7.70 -6.51
N VAL A 181 -14.58 -6.47 -6.09
CA VAL A 181 -14.89 -5.33 -6.95
C VAL A 181 -14.12 -4.10 -6.48
N GLY A 182 -13.63 -3.29 -7.42
CA GLY A 182 -12.99 -2.01 -7.13
C GLY A 182 -13.98 -1.02 -6.51
N THR A 183 -13.49 -0.17 -5.62
CA THR A 183 -14.31 0.80 -4.89
C THR A 183 -13.84 2.23 -5.08
N ALA A 184 -12.56 2.40 -5.29
CA ALA A 184 -11.87 3.65 -5.62
C ALA A 184 -10.69 3.31 -6.51
N THR A 185 -10.10 4.28 -7.18
CA THR A 185 -8.81 4.12 -7.82
C THR A 185 -7.73 4.88 -7.06
N SER A 186 -6.51 4.37 -7.09
CA SER A 186 -5.35 5.01 -6.49
C SER A 186 -4.14 4.86 -7.39
N GLY A 187 -3.46 5.96 -7.61
CA GLY A 187 -2.15 6.01 -8.24
C GLY A 187 -1.03 6.10 -7.21
N PHE A 188 0.19 6.07 -7.72
CA PHE A 188 1.39 6.28 -6.93
C PHE A 188 2.23 7.37 -7.59
N GLY A 189 2.71 8.29 -6.78
CA GLY A 189 3.50 9.40 -7.27
C GLY A 189 4.59 9.83 -6.29
N ILE A 190 5.13 10.99 -6.58
CA ILE A 190 6.28 11.58 -5.92
C ILE A 190 5.81 12.79 -5.12
N VAL A 191 6.02 12.75 -3.81
CA VAL A 191 5.87 13.91 -2.93
C VAL A 191 7.25 14.53 -2.70
N PHE A 192 7.35 15.85 -2.73
CA PHE A 192 8.63 16.54 -2.56
C PHE A 192 8.47 17.88 -1.82
N ASN A 193 9.53 18.29 -1.18
CA ASN A 193 9.62 19.56 -0.45
C ASN A 193 10.45 20.55 -1.28
N ARG A 194 9.82 21.61 -1.82
CA ARG A 194 10.46 22.61 -2.67
C ARG A 194 11.53 23.40 -1.95
N ASP A 195 11.31 23.73 -0.68
CA ASP A 195 12.29 24.53 0.09
C ASP A 195 13.61 23.79 0.18
N VAL A 196 13.59 22.46 0.40
CA VAL A 196 14.79 21.64 0.50
C VAL A 196 15.30 21.23 -0.88
N LEU A 197 14.44 20.63 -1.72
CA LEU A 197 14.85 20.06 -3.00
C LEU A 197 15.37 21.12 -3.97
N VAL A 198 14.59 22.18 -4.16
CA VAL A 198 14.92 23.26 -5.10
C VAL A 198 15.76 24.33 -4.39
N GLY A 199 15.35 24.76 -3.19
CA GLY A 199 15.99 25.86 -2.48
C GLY A 199 17.35 25.55 -1.89
N GLU A 200 17.53 24.37 -1.26
CA GLU A 200 18.78 24.01 -0.60
C GLU A 200 19.68 23.15 -1.49
N LEU A 201 19.12 22.13 -2.17
CA LEU A 201 19.91 21.21 -2.99
C LEU A 201 20.09 21.70 -4.43
N GLY A 202 19.33 22.69 -4.90
CA GLY A 202 19.42 23.24 -6.25
C GLY A 202 18.97 22.28 -7.34
N LEU A 203 18.17 21.27 -7.02
CA LEU A 203 17.62 20.30 -7.95
C LEU A 203 16.31 20.81 -8.55
N GLU A 204 15.95 20.28 -9.72
CA GLU A 204 14.62 20.54 -10.32
C GLU A 204 13.53 19.75 -9.61
N GLU A 205 12.28 20.17 -9.79
CA GLU A 205 11.13 19.39 -9.35
C GLU A 205 11.08 18.04 -10.07
N PRO A 206 10.81 16.92 -9.36
CA PRO A 206 10.84 15.60 -9.96
C PRO A 206 9.68 15.41 -10.92
N ARG A 207 9.89 14.60 -11.96
CA ARG A 207 8.88 14.27 -12.98
C ARG A 207 8.77 12.77 -13.24
N THR A 208 9.83 12.03 -12.91
CA THR A 208 9.96 10.60 -13.19
C THR A 208 10.59 9.87 -12.00
N TRP A 209 10.51 8.55 -12.00
CA TRP A 209 11.18 7.73 -10.99
C TRP A 209 12.70 7.83 -11.05
N GLN A 210 13.25 8.15 -12.23
CA GLN A 210 14.70 8.29 -12.45
C GLN A 210 15.28 9.47 -11.66
N ASP A 211 14.50 10.47 -11.34
CA ASP A 211 14.94 11.64 -10.56
C ASP A 211 15.41 11.27 -9.14
N PHE A 212 14.99 10.11 -8.62
CA PHE A 212 15.49 9.57 -7.35
C PHE A 212 16.95 9.10 -7.39
N SER A 213 17.55 8.97 -8.56
CA SER A 213 18.92 8.46 -8.74
C SER A 213 20.00 9.53 -8.59
N SER A 214 19.62 10.81 -8.46
CA SER A 214 20.57 11.90 -8.27
C SER A 214 21.42 11.68 -7.01
N PRO A 215 22.75 11.76 -7.08
CA PRO A 215 23.62 11.56 -5.93
C PRO A 215 23.46 12.65 -4.85
N GLU A 216 22.97 13.82 -5.23
CA GLU A 216 22.65 14.94 -4.31
C GLU A 216 21.50 14.58 -3.35
N LEU A 217 20.68 13.59 -3.72
CA LEU A 217 19.57 13.09 -2.90
C LEU A 217 20.03 12.14 -1.79
N ARG A 218 21.30 11.84 -1.65
CA ARG A 218 21.81 10.91 -0.64
C ARG A 218 21.40 11.33 0.78
N GLY A 219 20.64 10.46 1.46
CA GLY A 219 20.11 10.71 2.80
C GLY A 219 18.89 11.67 2.83
N TRP A 220 18.32 12.00 1.66
CA TRP A 220 17.17 12.87 1.53
C TRP A 220 15.91 12.18 1.00
N VAL A 221 15.99 10.91 0.63
CA VAL A 221 14.86 10.13 0.13
C VAL A 221 14.13 9.42 1.27
N ALA A 222 12.82 9.55 1.34
CA ALA A 222 11.96 8.78 2.24
C ALA A 222 11.29 7.64 1.48
N LEU A 223 11.56 6.40 1.88
CA LEU A 223 10.92 5.20 1.35
C LEU A 223 10.11 4.48 2.43
N ALA A 224 9.24 3.57 2.02
CA ALA A 224 8.57 2.66 2.93
C ALA A 224 8.98 1.21 2.66
N ASP A 225 8.98 0.40 3.72
CA ASP A 225 9.36 -1.02 3.66
C ASP A 225 8.26 -1.84 2.96
N PRO A 226 8.55 -2.44 1.79
CA PRO A 226 7.56 -3.23 1.05
C PRO A 226 7.16 -4.53 1.75
N ARG A 227 7.85 -4.93 2.83
CA ARG A 227 7.46 -6.07 3.66
C ARG A 227 6.29 -5.72 4.57
N GLN A 228 6.11 -4.44 4.90
CA GLN A 228 5.09 -3.93 5.82
C GLN A 228 3.88 -3.32 5.09
N SER A 229 4.10 -2.78 3.88
CA SER A 229 3.05 -2.12 3.09
C SER A 229 2.87 -2.79 1.73
N GLY A 230 1.69 -3.38 1.52
CA GLY A 230 1.29 -3.97 0.24
C GLY A 230 1.22 -2.92 -0.88
N SER A 231 0.66 -1.75 -0.59
CA SER A 231 0.55 -0.64 -1.54
C SER A 231 1.93 -0.19 -2.04
N VAL A 232 2.90 -0.01 -1.13
CA VAL A 232 4.26 0.38 -1.49
C VAL A 232 4.97 -0.70 -2.29
N ALA A 233 4.76 -1.96 -1.97
CA ALA A 233 5.31 -3.03 -2.76
C ALA A 233 4.67 -3.10 -4.17
N THR A 234 3.42 -2.70 -4.34
CA THR A 234 2.78 -2.54 -5.66
C THR A 234 3.41 -1.38 -6.44
N LEU A 235 3.71 -0.25 -5.79
CA LEU A 235 4.45 0.85 -6.40
C LEU A 235 5.81 0.40 -6.93
N TYR A 236 6.62 -0.29 -6.13
CA TYR A 236 7.94 -0.76 -6.57
C TYR A 236 7.84 -1.81 -7.69
N ASP A 237 6.80 -2.64 -7.67
CA ASP A 237 6.51 -3.54 -8.79
C ASP A 237 6.17 -2.76 -10.06
N SER A 238 5.42 -1.66 -9.95
CA SER A 238 5.11 -0.81 -11.10
C SER A 238 6.36 -0.17 -11.71
N ILE A 239 7.28 0.33 -10.88
CA ILE A 239 8.58 0.84 -11.34
C ILE A 239 9.35 -0.25 -12.08
N LEU A 240 9.41 -1.46 -11.51
CA LEU A 240 10.06 -2.61 -12.13
C LEU A 240 9.40 -3.01 -13.46
N ASN A 241 8.07 -3.03 -13.52
CA ASN A 241 7.34 -3.34 -14.74
C ASN A 241 7.55 -2.28 -15.83
N ASN A 242 7.46 -1.00 -15.49
CA ASN A 242 7.60 0.11 -16.43
C ASN A 242 9.02 0.20 -17.03
N LEU A 243 10.05 0.06 -16.21
CA LEU A 243 11.44 0.19 -16.66
C LEU A 243 12.02 -1.13 -17.20
N GLY A 244 11.36 -2.26 -16.94
CA GLY A 244 11.88 -3.60 -17.22
C GLY A 244 12.81 -4.12 -16.12
N TRP A 245 13.18 -5.39 -16.23
CA TRP A 245 13.88 -6.10 -15.15
C TRP A 245 15.20 -5.46 -14.74
N GLU A 246 16.10 -5.23 -15.70
CA GLU A 246 17.44 -4.72 -15.39
C GLU A 246 17.41 -3.27 -14.93
N ALA A 247 16.78 -2.39 -15.72
CA ALA A 247 16.70 -0.97 -15.40
C ALA A 247 15.84 -0.72 -14.14
N GLY A 248 14.78 -1.49 -13.94
CA GLY A 248 13.93 -1.37 -12.75
C GLY A 248 14.63 -1.77 -11.46
N TRP A 249 15.38 -2.90 -11.44
CA TRP A 249 16.18 -3.27 -10.27
C TRP A 249 17.31 -2.30 -9.99
N ARG A 250 17.93 -1.76 -11.05
CA ARG A 250 18.90 -0.68 -10.93
C ARG A 250 18.27 0.54 -10.26
N GLN A 251 17.13 1.02 -10.78
CA GLN A 251 16.41 2.16 -10.23
C GLN A 251 16.04 1.97 -8.75
N LEU A 252 15.44 0.83 -8.40
CA LEU A 252 15.07 0.53 -7.02
C LEU A 252 16.29 0.48 -6.09
N ARG A 253 17.45 0.03 -6.56
CA ARG A 253 18.70 0.03 -5.79
C ARG A 253 19.21 1.44 -5.55
N GLU A 254 19.22 2.30 -6.57
CA GLU A 254 19.62 3.70 -6.46
C GLU A 254 18.72 4.49 -5.52
N MET A 255 17.39 4.27 -5.60
CA MET A 255 16.44 4.82 -4.64
C MET A 255 16.76 4.38 -3.20
N CYS A 256 17.05 3.10 -2.99
CA CYS A 256 17.45 2.59 -1.67
C CYS A 256 18.79 3.18 -1.21
N ALA A 257 19.74 3.40 -2.12
CA ALA A 257 21.05 3.97 -1.79
C ALA A 257 20.95 5.45 -1.35
N ASN A 258 20.00 6.19 -1.90
CA ASN A 258 19.69 7.57 -1.52
C ASN A 258 18.73 7.67 -0.32
N ALA A 259 18.16 6.53 0.11
CA ALA A 259 17.19 6.54 1.20
C ALA A 259 17.81 6.95 2.53
N ARG A 260 17.12 7.82 3.26
CA ARG A 260 17.43 8.15 4.64
C ARG A 260 16.98 7.03 5.58
N TYR A 261 15.83 6.43 5.28
CA TYR A 261 15.22 5.36 6.06
C TYR A 261 14.14 4.65 5.26
N PHE A 262 13.65 3.52 5.80
CA PHE A 262 12.49 2.80 5.33
C PHE A 262 11.41 2.81 6.41
N SER A 263 10.31 3.52 6.16
CA SER A 263 9.17 3.58 7.07
C SER A 263 8.39 2.26 7.06
N ASN A 264 7.86 1.88 8.18
CA ASN A 264 6.90 0.77 8.29
C ASN A 264 5.45 1.18 7.93
N SER A 265 5.24 2.48 7.61
CA SER A 265 3.93 3.07 7.32
C SER A 265 4.02 4.02 6.12
N SER A 266 3.28 3.75 5.05
CA SER A 266 3.28 4.60 3.85
C SER A 266 2.75 6.03 4.08
N PRO A 267 1.72 6.28 4.92
CA PRO A 267 1.28 7.64 5.23
C PRO A 267 2.33 8.52 5.92
N LYS A 268 3.36 7.91 6.53
CA LYS A 268 4.44 8.65 7.18
C LYS A 268 5.34 9.38 6.19
N VAL A 269 5.53 8.85 4.98
CA VAL A 269 6.43 9.42 3.97
C VAL A 269 6.06 10.86 3.61
N PRO A 270 4.83 11.19 3.17
CA PRO A 270 4.48 12.57 2.84
C PRO A 270 4.54 13.50 4.06
N LEU A 271 4.27 13.01 5.26
CA LEU A 271 4.40 13.79 6.48
C LEU A 271 5.87 14.19 6.74
N ASP A 272 6.79 13.24 6.67
CA ASP A 272 8.22 13.48 6.88
C ASP A 272 8.82 14.43 5.81
N VAL A 273 8.38 14.29 4.56
CA VAL A 273 8.75 15.21 3.48
C VAL A 273 8.21 16.62 3.77
N SER A 274 6.97 16.75 4.20
CA SER A 274 6.39 18.06 4.54
C SER A 274 7.09 18.74 5.72
N GLN A 275 7.68 17.97 6.62
CA GLN A 275 8.44 18.47 7.77
C GLN A 275 9.92 18.73 7.46
N GLY A 276 10.39 18.47 6.22
CA GLY A 276 11.79 18.61 5.82
C GLY A 276 12.72 17.53 6.40
N GLN A 277 12.19 16.43 6.92
CA GLN A 277 13.00 15.29 7.35
C GLN A 277 13.55 14.49 6.18
N ALA A 278 12.90 14.58 5.02
CA ALA A 278 13.37 14.17 3.72
C ALA A 278 12.92 15.22 2.70
N CYS A 279 13.56 15.29 1.53
CA CYS A 279 13.15 16.25 0.51
C CYS A 279 12.25 15.63 -0.56
N ILE A 280 12.29 14.31 -0.72
CA ILE A 280 11.54 13.59 -1.74
C ILE A 280 11.13 12.21 -1.20
N GLY A 281 9.98 11.71 -1.62
CA GLY A 281 9.51 10.39 -1.24
C GLY A 281 8.45 9.85 -2.17
N VAL A 282 8.21 8.54 -2.06
CA VAL A 282 7.15 7.84 -2.82
C VAL A 282 5.89 7.76 -1.96
N THR A 283 4.72 7.99 -2.57
CA THR A 283 3.46 7.95 -1.82
C THR A 283 2.28 7.57 -2.72
N ILE A 284 1.19 7.16 -2.09
CA ILE A 284 -0.10 7.04 -2.75
C ILE A 284 -0.62 8.46 -3.04
N ASP A 285 -1.27 8.65 -4.16
CA ASP A 285 -1.73 9.94 -4.69
C ASP A 285 -2.51 10.77 -3.68
N PHE A 286 -3.53 10.22 -3.05
CA PHE A 286 -4.37 10.96 -2.11
C PHE A 286 -3.63 11.38 -0.83
N TYR A 287 -2.63 10.61 -0.36
CA TYR A 287 -1.79 11.04 0.76
C TYR A 287 -0.86 12.20 0.36
N GLY A 288 -0.29 12.13 -0.84
CA GLY A 288 0.57 13.19 -1.36
C GLY A 288 -0.20 14.49 -1.58
N ARG A 289 -1.33 14.43 -2.27
CA ARG A 289 -2.19 15.60 -2.55
C ARG A 289 -2.78 16.21 -1.28
N TYR A 290 -3.27 15.36 -0.36
CA TYR A 290 -3.75 15.81 0.94
C TYR A 290 -2.64 16.55 1.72
N GLN A 291 -1.43 15.99 1.78
CA GLN A 291 -0.34 16.62 2.53
C GLN A 291 0.13 17.92 1.86
N ALA A 292 0.16 17.97 0.54
CA ALA A 292 0.46 19.20 -0.20
C ALA A 292 -0.54 20.31 0.14
N GLN A 293 -1.83 20.00 0.16
CA GLN A 293 -2.89 20.95 0.53
C GLN A 293 -2.81 21.35 2.00
N ALA A 294 -2.60 20.39 2.90
CA ALA A 294 -2.62 20.63 4.35
C ALA A 294 -1.55 21.62 4.84
N VAL A 295 -0.48 21.83 4.06
CA VAL A 295 0.61 22.77 4.39
C VAL A 295 0.59 24.05 3.57
N MET A 296 -0.38 24.22 2.66
CA MET A 296 -0.54 25.45 1.88
C MET A 296 -0.85 26.64 2.81
N ARG A 297 -0.22 27.77 2.52
CA ARG A 297 -0.49 29.04 3.18
C ARG A 297 -1.55 29.83 2.39
N GLU A 298 -2.13 30.80 3.03
CA GLU A 298 -3.07 31.71 2.36
C GLU A 298 -2.42 32.36 1.12
N GLY A 299 -3.07 32.24 -0.04
CA GLY A 299 -2.58 32.75 -1.32
C GLY A 299 -1.62 31.82 -2.09
N GLU A 300 -1.23 30.67 -1.54
CA GLU A 300 -0.48 29.65 -2.28
C GLU A 300 -1.42 28.78 -3.13
N THR A 301 -0.83 28.17 -4.16
CA THR A 301 -1.46 27.14 -5.00
C THR A 301 -0.68 25.83 -4.85
N PRO A 302 -1.17 24.67 -5.33
CA PRO A 302 -0.40 23.44 -5.34
C PRO A 302 0.97 23.56 -6.01
N GLU A 303 1.10 24.45 -7.02
CA GLU A 303 2.34 24.72 -7.76
C GLU A 303 3.32 25.60 -6.99
N THR A 304 2.85 26.40 -6.05
CA THR A 304 3.67 27.35 -5.28
C THR A 304 3.86 26.96 -3.82
N SER A 305 3.07 26.00 -3.32
CA SER A 305 3.22 25.46 -1.97
C SER A 305 4.59 24.80 -1.77
N ARG A 306 5.10 24.87 -0.54
CA ARG A 306 6.37 24.22 -0.19
C ARG A 306 6.38 22.70 -0.41
N VAL A 307 5.23 22.04 -0.39
CA VAL A 307 5.10 20.62 -0.69
C VAL A 307 4.41 20.45 -2.03
N GLY A 308 5.05 19.77 -2.95
CA GLY A 308 4.51 19.37 -4.23
C GLY A 308 4.20 17.89 -4.28
N TYR A 309 3.29 17.54 -5.18
CA TYR A 309 3.01 16.17 -5.56
C TYR A 309 2.93 16.07 -7.08
N VAL A 310 3.48 15.01 -7.65
CA VAL A 310 3.44 14.76 -9.09
C VAL A 310 3.16 13.28 -9.39
N ASP A 311 2.32 13.05 -10.39
CA ASP A 311 2.15 11.75 -11.01
C ASP A 311 3.20 11.60 -12.12
N PRO A 312 4.12 10.61 -12.07
CA PRO A 312 5.12 10.41 -13.12
C PRO A 312 4.46 10.09 -14.46
N ALA A 313 4.54 11.01 -15.42
CA ALA A 313 3.83 10.92 -16.69
C ALA A 313 4.12 9.59 -17.43
N GLY A 314 3.08 8.87 -17.80
CA GLY A 314 3.15 7.57 -18.48
C GLY A 314 3.70 6.41 -17.63
N GLN A 315 3.92 6.64 -16.32
CA GLN A 315 4.49 5.65 -15.40
C GLN A 315 3.60 5.43 -14.16
N VAL A 316 2.41 6.01 -14.13
CA VAL A 316 1.48 5.90 -13.01
C VAL A 316 0.78 4.55 -13.06
N PHE A 317 1.06 3.72 -12.10
CA PHE A 317 0.30 2.50 -11.89
C PHE A 317 -0.98 2.82 -11.12
N ILE A 318 -2.12 2.52 -11.70
CA ILE A 318 -3.43 2.68 -11.08
C ILE A 318 -3.94 1.31 -10.66
N ASP A 319 -4.31 1.19 -9.40
CA ASP A 319 -4.93 -0.01 -8.84
C ASP A 319 -6.32 0.34 -8.31
N PRO A 320 -7.36 -0.43 -8.63
CA PRO A 320 -8.62 -0.30 -7.92
C PRO A 320 -8.40 -0.72 -6.47
N ASP A 321 -9.00 -0.01 -5.56
CA ASP A 321 -8.98 -0.32 -4.12
C ASP A 321 -10.13 -1.28 -3.82
N PRO A 322 -9.92 -2.61 -3.88
CA PRO A 322 -11.04 -3.53 -3.92
C PRO A 322 -11.72 -3.76 -2.58
N ILE A 323 -12.93 -4.32 -2.66
CA ILE A 323 -13.69 -4.88 -1.56
C ILE A 323 -14.02 -6.35 -1.86
N SER A 324 -13.93 -7.22 -0.86
CA SER A 324 -14.36 -8.63 -0.96
C SER A 324 -15.22 -9.00 0.23
N ILE A 325 -16.26 -9.80 -0.02
CA ILE A 325 -17.05 -10.44 1.03
C ILE A 325 -16.32 -11.68 1.50
N LEU A 326 -16.12 -11.80 2.80
CA LEU A 326 -15.38 -12.91 3.42
C LEU A 326 -16.33 -14.10 3.66
N ARG A 327 -15.79 -15.29 3.45
CA ARG A 327 -16.50 -16.56 3.64
C ARG A 327 -16.87 -16.75 5.10
N GLY A 328 -18.13 -17.12 5.35
CA GLY A 328 -18.61 -17.46 6.70
C GLY A 328 -18.70 -16.30 7.66
N GLY A 329 -18.67 -15.04 7.17
CA GLY A 329 -18.88 -13.84 7.97
C GLY A 329 -20.24 -13.84 8.66
N PRO A 330 -20.42 -13.02 9.72
CA PRO A 330 -21.65 -12.98 10.52
C PRO A 330 -22.91 -12.59 9.75
N ASP A 331 -22.81 -11.65 8.80
CA ASP A 331 -23.96 -11.10 8.06
C ASP A 331 -23.65 -10.86 6.58
N PRO A 332 -23.74 -11.89 5.72
CA PRO A 332 -23.48 -11.75 4.28
C PRO A 332 -24.44 -10.78 3.56
N GLU A 333 -25.66 -10.58 4.07
CA GLU A 333 -26.61 -9.62 3.51
C GLU A 333 -26.13 -8.19 3.75
N MET A 334 -25.74 -7.86 4.99
CA MET A 334 -25.16 -6.56 5.32
C MET A 334 -23.86 -6.30 4.57
N ALA A 335 -23.04 -7.34 4.36
CA ALA A 335 -21.85 -7.23 3.53
C ALA A 335 -22.19 -6.81 2.10
N ASN A 336 -23.18 -7.43 1.46
CA ASN A 336 -23.63 -7.04 0.12
C ASN A 336 -24.25 -5.64 0.09
N ARG A 337 -25.04 -5.25 1.10
CA ARG A 337 -25.60 -3.89 1.21
C ARG A 337 -24.50 -2.83 1.34
N PHE A 338 -23.44 -3.12 2.10
CA PHE A 338 -22.29 -2.21 2.20
C PHE A 338 -21.58 -2.04 0.85
N VAL A 339 -21.37 -3.12 0.10
CA VAL A 339 -20.82 -3.04 -1.27
C VAL A 339 -21.72 -2.21 -2.18
N ALA A 340 -23.04 -2.39 -2.10
CA ALA A 340 -24.00 -1.61 -2.88
C ALA A 340 -23.90 -0.11 -2.57
N PHE A 341 -23.80 0.26 -1.30
CA PHE A 341 -23.57 1.64 -0.89
C PHE A 341 -22.26 2.20 -1.46
N VAL A 342 -21.16 1.47 -1.31
CA VAL A 342 -19.83 1.93 -1.80
C VAL A 342 -19.84 2.21 -3.30
N LEU A 343 -20.60 1.43 -4.09
CA LEU A 343 -20.73 1.58 -5.53
C LEU A 343 -21.86 2.55 -5.95
N SER A 344 -22.69 3.03 -5.04
CA SER A 344 -23.70 4.05 -5.34
C SER A 344 -23.05 5.41 -5.63
N ASP A 345 -23.81 6.33 -6.24
CA ASP A 345 -23.33 7.70 -6.47
C ASP A 345 -22.98 8.39 -5.15
N GLU A 346 -23.75 8.14 -4.10
CA GLU A 346 -23.50 8.67 -2.76
C GLU A 346 -22.18 8.15 -2.17
N GLY A 347 -21.91 6.85 -2.30
CA GLY A 347 -20.65 6.24 -1.89
C GLY A 347 -19.45 6.72 -2.70
N GLN A 348 -19.61 6.87 -4.02
CA GLN A 348 -18.56 7.40 -4.91
C GLN A 348 -18.28 8.89 -4.66
N ALA A 349 -19.31 9.68 -4.33
CA ALA A 349 -19.16 11.08 -3.98
C ALA A 349 -18.32 11.30 -2.71
N LEU A 350 -18.31 10.34 -1.77
CA LEU A 350 -17.45 10.43 -0.58
C LEU A 350 -15.96 10.55 -0.92
N TRP A 351 -15.53 9.97 -2.05
CA TRP A 351 -14.11 9.94 -2.40
C TRP A 351 -13.56 11.30 -2.82
N GLN A 352 -14.32 12.09 -3.62
CA GLN A 352 -13.76 13.27 -4.29
C GLN A 352 -14.61 14.54 -4.19
N PHE A 353 -15.74 14.51 -3.51
CA PHE A 353 -16.49 15.73 -3.25
C PHE A 353 -15.96 16.44 -2.00
N GLY A 354 -16.12 17.76 -1.94
CA GLY A 354 -15.77 18.56 -0.78
C GLY A 354 -16.60 18.19 0.45
N ALA A 355 -16.04 18.37 1.64
CA ALA A 355 -16.75 18.14 2.88
C ALA A 355 -17.91 19.13 3.06
N ARG A 356 -19.05 18.66 3.56
CA ARG A 356 -20.30 19.44 3.73
C ARG A 356 -20.25 20.51 4.85
N GLY A 357 -19.15 20.59 5.63
CA GLY A 357 -18.97 21.54 6.72
C GLY A 357 -18.80 23.00 6.26
N GLU A 358 -18.51 23.90 7.20
CA GLU A 358 -18.21 25.31 6.93
C GLU A 358 -16.98 25.41 6.00
N GLY A 359 -17.17 25.95 4.81
CA GLY A 359 -16.13 26.00 3.77
C GLY A 359 -16.29 24.98 2.65
N ALA A 360 -17.37 24.21 2.65
CA ALA A 360 -17.72 23.35 1.50
C ALA A 360 -17.72 24.19 0.22
N GLY A 361 -16.77 23.92 -0.68
CA GLY A 361 -16.58 24.69 -1.90
C GLY A 361 -17.76 24.53 -2.88
N ALA A 362 -17.68 25.22 -4.01
CA ALA A 362 -18.68 25.20 -5.09
C ALA A 362 -19.02 23.78 -5.64
N SER A 363 -18.24 22.77 -5.29
CA SER A 363 -18.45 21.37 -5.70
C SER A 363 -19.78 20.78 -5.23
N LEU A 364 -20.43 21.34 -4.19
CA LEU A 364 -21.68 20.84 -3.62
C LEU A 364 -22.92 21.72 -3.92
N ALA A 365 -22.77 22.85 -4.63
CA ALA A 365 -23.84 23.83 -4.78
C ALA A 365 -25.17 23.27 -5.31
N ASP A 366 -25.14 22.25 -6.15
CA ASP A 366 -26.31 21.60 -6.76
C ASP A 366 -26.35 20.07 -6.54
N ALA A 367 -25.51 19.53 -5.64
CA ALA A 367 -25.53 18.12 -5.31
C ALA A 367 -26.65 17.78 -4.32
N PRO A 368 -27.20 16.56 -4.31
CA PRO A 368 -28.08 16.10 -3.23
C PRO A 368 -27.42 16.30 -1.87
N SER A 369 -28.20 16.69 -0.87
CA SER A 369 -27.68 17.00 0.49
C SER A 369 -26.99 15.82 1.19
N THR A 370 -27.17 14.61 0.65
CA THR A 370 -26.57 13.37 1.16
C THR A 370 -25.20 13.09 0.54
N TRP A 371 -24.81 13.76 -0.55
CA TRP A 371 -23.57 13.50 -1.27
C TRP A 371 -22.37 14.20 -0.63
N GLY A 372 -21.21 13.56 -0.79
CA GLY A 372 -19.95 14.02 -0.25
C GLY A 372 -19.74 13.74 1.24
N PRO A 373 -18.49 13.79 1.69
CA PRO A 373 -18.15 13.55 3.10
C PRO A 373 -18.75 14.65 4.00
N GLU A 374 -18.98 14.33 5.25
CA GLU A 374 -19.51 15.29 6.21
C GLU A 374 -18.39 16.19 6.76
N ARG A 375 -17.23 15.62 7.01
CA ARG A 375 -16.15 16.26 7.75
C ARG A 375 -14.78 16.23 7.06
N PHE A 376 -14.42 15.11 6.42
CA PHE A 376 -13.08 14.88 5.90
C PHE A 376 -13.08 14.69 4.39
N GLU A 377 -12.39 15.54 3.65
CA GLU A 377 -12.11 15.33 2.23
C GLU A 377 -11.16 14.15 2.06
N LEU A 378 -11.61 13.09 1.38
CA LEU A 378 -10.87 11.84 1.30
C LEU A 378 -9.85 11.81 0.16
N ARG A 379 -10.14 12.52 -0.94
CA ARG A 379 -9.24 12.77 -2.08
C ARG A 379 -8.73 11.51 -2.81
N ARG A 380 -9.49 10.41 -2.72
CA ARG A 380 -9.28 9.24 -3.58
C ARG A 380 -10.14 9.35 -4.83
N MET A 381 -9.64 8.85 -5.95
CA MET A 381 -10.41 8.90 -7.19
C MET A 381 -11.54 7.88 -7.16
N PRO A 382 -12.75 8.25 -7.61
CA PRO A 382 -13.83 7.28 -7.81
C PRO A 382 -13.39 6.19 -8.80
N VAL A 383 -14.05 5.03 -8.71
CA VAL A 383 -13.75 3.91 -9.62
C VAL A 383 -14.71 3.84 -10.80
N ARG A 384 -15.87 4.47 -10.69
CA ARG A 384 -16.90 4.47 -11.72
C ARG A 384 -16.61 5.53 -12.79
N ARG A 385 -16.42 5.10 -14.04
CA ARG A 385 -16.16 6.01 -15.18
C ARG A 385 -17.32 6.96 -15.42
N ASP A 386 -18.56 6.44 -15.41
CA ASP A 386 -19.78 7.23 -15.59
C ASP A 386 -19.88 8.35 -14.53
N PHE A 387 -19.60 8.03 -13.27
CA PHE A 387 -19.59 9.00 -12.18
C PHE A 387 -18.51 10.09 -12.40
N ILE A 388 -17.29 9.69 -12.82
CA ILE A 388 -16.21 10.65 -13.12
C ILE A 388 -16.61 11.55 -14.28
N GLU A 389 -17.11 10.98 -15.38
CA GLU A 389 -17.51 11.75 -16.56
C GLU A 389 -18.62 12.76 -16.25
N GLU A 390 -19.65 12.33 -15.50
CA GLU A 390 -20.79 13.18 -15.16
C GLU A 390 -20.43 14.29 -14.17
N HIS A 391 -19.48 14.01 -13.23
CA HIS A 391 -19.20 14.90 -12.10
C HIS A 391 -17.78 15.45 -12.08
N PHE A 392 -17.03 15.36 -13.19
CA PHE A 392 -15.62 15.76 -13.25
C PHE A 392 -15.35 17.17 -12.73
N ASP A 393 -16.17 18.14 -13.08
CA ASP A 393 -16.03 19.53 -12.63
C ASP A 393 -16.27 19.74 -11.13
N ARG A 394 -16.90 18.76 -10.48
CA ARG A 394 -17.17 18.76 -9.03
C ARG A 394 -16.09 18.07 -8.22
N LEU A 395 -15.22 17.28 -8.87
CA LEU A 395 -14.13 16.60 -8.20
C LEU A 395 -13.10 17.62 -7.70
N ILE A 396 -12.60 17.42 -6.47
CA ILE A 396 -11.58 18.30 -5.89
C ILE A 396 -10.32 18.26 -6.76
N ASP A 397 -9.84 17.07 -7.11
CA ASP A 397 -8.59 16.89 -7.82
C ASP A 397 -8.79 16.75 -9.33
N ARG A 398 -9.85 16.85 -9.94
CA ARG A 398 -10.12 16.86 -11.39
C ARG A 398 -9.10 16.06 -12.23
N VAL A 399 -8.79 14.85 -11.77
CA VAL A 399 -7.90 13.90 -12.44
C VAL A 399 -8.71 12.70 -12.88
N ASP A 400 -8.58 12.34 -14.15
CA ASP A 400 -9.11 11.08 -14.65
C ASP A 400 -8.06 9.97 -14.47
N PRO A 401 -8.23 9.05 -13.54
CA PRO A 401 -7.26 7.98 -13.28
C PRO A 401 -7.10 7.05 -14.47
N PHE A 402 -8.13 6.91 -15.31
CA PHE A 402 -8.06 6.05 -16.48
C PHE A 402 -7.24 6.67 -17.62
N ALA A 403 -7.22 8.01 -17.72
CA ALA A 403 -6.44 8.73 -18.71
C ALA A 403 -4.95 8.81 -18.37
N ILE A 404 -4.58 8.81 -17.08
CA ILE A 404 -3.17 8.90 -16.64
C ILE A 404 -2.51 7.53 -16.42
N ALA A 405 -3.28 6.44 -16.45
CA ALA A 405 -2.77 5.10 -16.20
C ALA A 405 -1.68 4.69 -17.20
N ALA A 406 -0.61 4.09 -16.68
CA ALA A 406 0.44 3.51 -17.51
C ALA A 406 -0.10 2.32 -18.33
N GLU A 407 0.38 2.21 -19.55
CA GLU A 407 -0.01 1.13 -20.48
C GLU A 407 0.82 -0.16 -20.28
N THR A 408 1.68 -0.19 -19.26
CA THR A 408 2.60 -1.31 -19.06
C THR A 408 1.93 -2.41 -18.25
N PRO A 409 1.81 -3.63 -18.79
CA PRO A 409 1.17 -4.75 -18.09
C PRO A 409 2.00 -5.25 -16.92
N SER A 410 1.33 -5.84 -15.93
CA SER A 410 2.02 -6.58 -14.87
C SER A 410 2.71 -7.82 -15.44
N ARG A 411 4.00 -7.94 -15.19
CA ARG A 411 4.84 -9.07 -15.65
C ARG A 411 4.91 -10.21 -14.61
N GLY A 412 4.14 -10.10 -13.53
CA GLY A 412 4.08 -11.10 -12.46
C GLY A 412 5.31 -11.12 -11.54
N TRP A 413 6.03 -10.00 -11.46
CA TRP A 413 7.26 -9.86 -10.66
C TRP A 413 7.02 -9.39 -9.22
N ARG A 414 5.79 -9.02 -8.89
CA ARG A 414 5.38 -8.45 -7.60
C ARG A 414 5.92 -9.21 -6.37
N SER A 415 5.95 -10.55 -6.44
CA SER A 415 6.42 -11.37 -5.31
C SER A 415 7.93 -11.35 -5.11
N SER A 416 8.73 -10.82 -6.07
CA SER A 416 10.18 -10.63 -5.91
C SER A 416 10.54 -9.32 -5.20
N VAL A 417 9.66 -8.32 -5.23
CA VAL A 417 9.95 -6.96 -4.77
C VAL A 417 10.36 -6.92 -3.29
N SER A 418 9.48 -7.38 -2.40
CA SER A 418 9.75 -7.33 -0.96
C SER A 418 11.00 -8.13 -0.56
N PRO A 419 11.20 -9.39 -1.00
CA PRO A 419 12.39 -10.13 -0.63
C PRO A 419 13.68 -9.55 -1.22
N MET A 420 13.66 -9.09 -2.45
CA MET A 420 14.88 -8.55 -3.08
C MET A 420 15.27 -7.18 -2.51
N MET A 421 14.31 -6.27 -2.31
CA MET A 421 14.56 -4.98 -1.67
C MET A 421 15.05 -5.15 -0.23
N ALA A 422 14.57 -6.18 0.49
CA ALA A 422 15.12 -6.53 1.79
C ALA A 422 16.61 -6.84 1.67
N CYS A 423 17.00 -7.74 0.76
CA CYS A 423 18.37 -8.22 0.66
C CYS A 423 19.36 -7.14 0.19
N PHE A 424 19.04 -6.39 -0.87
CA PHE A 424 19.98 -5.42 -1.44
C PHE A 424 19.89 -4.02 -0.84
N GLY A 425 18.74 -3.65 -0.24
CA GLY A 425 18.45 -2.28 0.15
C GLY A 425 18.31 -2.08 1.64
N ILE A 426 17.42 -2.87 2.30
CA ILE A 426 17.03 -2.61 3.68
C ILE A 426 18.02 -3.24 4.67
N ASP A 427 18.27 -4.54 4.52
CA ASP A 427 19.09 -5.32 5.46
C ASP A 427 20.60 -5.06 5.26
N THR A 428 20.99 -4.49 4.10
CA THR A 428 22.35 -4.09 3.74
C THR A 428 22.50 -2.58 3.55
N HIS A 429 21.60 -1.79 4.13
CA HIS A 429 21.49 -0.35 3.85
C HIS A 429 22.77 0.43 4.12
N ARG A 430 23.46 0.10 5.21
CA ARG A 430 24.72 0.76 5.57
C ARG A 430 25.84 0.50 4.53
N GLU A 431 25.98 -0.74 4.12
CA GLU A 431 26.97 -1.15 3.11
C GLU A 431 26.60 -0.58 1.73
N LEU A 432 25.31 -0.56 1.38
CA LEU A 432 24.80 0.03 0.15
C LEU A 432 25.13 1.53 0.05
N ILE A 433 24.86 2.32 1.10
CA ILE A 433 25.18 3.75 1.13
C ILE A 433 26.67 3.98 0.95
N ALA A 434 27.52 3.22 1.65
CA ALA A 434 28.97 3.35 1.55
C ALA A 434 29.47 3.04 0.13
N ALA A 435 28.95 1.98 -0.50
CA ALA A 435 29.28 1.63 -1.87
C ALA A 435 28.81 2.68 -2.89
N TRP A 436 27.61 3.25 -2.68
CA TRP A 436 27.06 4.32 -3.52
C TRP A 436 27.92 5.59 -3.47
N GLU A 437 28.33 5.99 -2.27
CA GLU A 437 29.23 7.11 -2.07
C GLU A 437 30.59 6.89 -2.74
N ALA A 438 31.18 5.71 -2.56
CA ALA A 438 32.43 5.33 -3.15
C ALA A 438 32.36 5.35 -4.69
N LEU A 439 31.29 4.81 -5.26
CA LEU A 439 31.06 4.77 -6.70
C LEU A 439 30.93 6.18 -7.30
N HIS A 440 30.18 7.08 -6.66
CA HIS A 440 30.03 8.45 -7.13
C HIS A 440 31.31 9.27 -6.99
N THR A 441 32.08 9.06 -5.92
CA THR A 441 33.39 9.68 -5.75
C THR A 441 34.34 9.25 -6.87
N ALA A 442 34.37 7.95 -7.21
CA ALA A 442 35.18 7.42 -8.31
C ALA A 442 34.72 7.97 -9.68
N ARG A 443 33.40 8.10 -9.92
CA ARG A 443 32.88 8.70 -11.16
C ARG A 443 33.24 10.18 -11.33
N ALA A 444 33.33 10.91 -10.25
CA ALA A 444 33.68 12.33 -10.27
C ALA A 444 35.17 12.59 -10.44
N ASP A 445 36.04 11.61 -10.18
CA ASP A 445 37.48 11.70 -10.33
C ASP A 445 37.91 11.28 -11.74
N ALA A 446 38.23 12.25 -12.61
CA ALA A 446 38.70 12.00 -13.97
C ALA A 446 40.01 11.21 -14.04
N SER A 447 40.73 11.08 -12.94
CA SER A 447 41.99 10.30 -12.85
C SER A 447 41.78 8.86 -12.38
N PHE A 448 40.56 8.51 -11.98
CA PHE A 448 40.22 7.17 -11.49
C PHE A 448 40.31 6.14 -12.63
N PRO A 449 40.96 4.95 -12.41
CA PRO A 449 41.10 3.96 -13.46
C PRO A 449 39.78 3.45 -14.01
N GLU A 450 39.56 3.55 -15.31
CA GLU A 450 38.31 3.15 -16.00
C GLU A 450 37.97 1.67 -15.74
N SER A 451 38.95 0.78 -15.73
CA SER A 451 38.74 -0.65 -15.44
C SER A 451 38.25 -0.89 -14.01
N ALA A 452 38.74 -0.13 -13.03
CA ALA A 452 38.30 -0.23 -11.66
C ALA A 452 36.87 0.32 -11.51
N LEU A 453 36.56 1.43 -12.15
CA LEU A 453 35.22 1.99 -12.18
C LEU A 453 34.21 1.02 -12.82
N ALA A 454 34.55 0.42 -13.96
CA ALA A 454 33.69 -0.57 -14.62
C ALA A 454 33.43 -1.79 -13.73
N GLU A 455 34.44 -2.27 -12.99
CA GLU A 455 34.25 -3.38 -12.06
C GLU A 455 33.41 -2.97 -10.83
N MET A 456 33.59 -1.76 -10.30
CA MET A 456 32.74 -1.22 -9.23
C MET A 456 31.29 -1.16 -9.68
N GLU A 457 31.01 -0.68 -10.87
CA GLU A 457 29.63 -0.64 -11.43
C GLU A 457 29.06 -2.05 -11.62
N ARG A 458 29.84 -2.96 -12.17
CA ARG A 458 29.46 -4.36 -12.34
C ARG A 458 29.07 -5.00 -11.00
N LEU A 459 29.86 -4.82 -9.96
CA LEU A 459 29.61 -5.35 -8.62
C LEU A 459 28.40 -4.68 -7.97
N PHE A 460 28.29 -3.36 -8.08
CA PHE A 460 27.21 -2.59 -7.47
C PHE A 460 25.84 -3.00 -8.02
N TYR A 461 25.75 -3.26 -9.34
CA TYR A 461 24.49 -3.63 -9.99
C TYR A 461 24.30 -5.13 -10.20
N ALA A 462 25.22 -5.97 -9.78
CA ALA A 462 25.11 -7.42 -9.92
C ALA A 462 23.87 -7.98 -9.25
N MET A 463 23.30 -9.02 -9.86
CA MET A 463 22.19 -9.80 -9.29
C MET A 463 22.71 -11.19 -8.87
N PRO A 464 22.13 -11.80 -7.83
CA PRO A 464 22.62 -13.07 -7.31
C PRO A 464 22.32 -14.24 -8.25
N THR A 465 23.04 -15.32 -8.07
CA THR A 465 22.72 -16.65 -8.59
C THR A 465 21.94 -17.40 -7.51
N HIS A 466 20.87 -18.06 -7.91
CA HIS A 466 20.06 -18.92 -7.05
C HIS A 466 20.56 -20.36 -7.12
N THR A 467 20.78 -20.96 -5.95
CA THR A 467 21.19 -22.36 -5.84
C THR A 467 20.01 -23.18 -5.32
N PHE A 468 19.56 -24.14 -6.11
CA PHE A 468 18.47 -25.05 -5.76
C PHE A 468 18.95 -26.19 -4.83
N PRO A 469 18.04 -26.92 -4.13
CA PRO A 469 18.41 -28.01 -3.23
C PRO A 469 19.17 -29.17 -3.91
N ASP A 470 18.97 -29.36 -5.21
CA ASP A 470 19.69 -30.35 -6.02
C ASP A 470 21.08 -29.90 -6.49
N GLY A 471 21.49 -28.67 -6.12
CA GLY A 471 22.75 -28.06 -6.52
C GLY A 471 22.71 -27.34 -7.88
N THR A 472 21.57 -27.30 -8.56
CA THR A 472 21.41 -26.50 -9.79
C THR A 472 21.54 -25.02 -9.46
N GLU A 473 22.26 -24.29 -10.30
CA GLU A 473 22.45 -22.84 -10.17
C GLU A 473 21.85 -22.10 -11.35
N LEU A 474 20.98 -21.11 -11.09
CA LEU A 474 20.38 -20.24 -12.09
C LEU A 474 20.55 -18.76 -11.70
N PRO A 475 20.96 -17.88 -12.63
CA PRO A 475 21.02 -16.44 -12.37
C PRO A 475 19.61 -15.90 -12.11
N PHE A 476 19.51 -14.88 -11.24
CA PHE A 476 18.24 -14.23 -10.92
C PHE A 476 17.84 -13.28 -12.06
N THR A 477 17.25 -13.87 -13.11
CA THR A 477 16.80 -13.16 -14.33
C THR A 477 15.31 -13.40 -14.57
N PRO A 478 14.66 -12.62 -15.46
CA PRO A 478 13.22 -12.81 -15.76
C PRO A 478 12.91 -14.23 -16.26
N GLU A 479 13.79 -14.84 -17.04
CA GLU A 479 13.63 -16.18 -17.61
C GLU A 479 13.59 -17.26 -16.51
N HIS A 480 14.43 -17.10 -15.49
CA HIS A 480 14.55 -18.08 -14.41
C HIS A 480 13.66 -17.77 -13.20
N TYR A 481 13.14 -16.54 -13.11
CA TYR A 481 12.38 -16.08 -11.95
C TYR A 481 11.19 -16.98 -11.62
N ARG A 482 10.49 -17.51 -12.63
CA ARG A 482 9.35 -18.42 -12.39
C ARG A 482 9.75 -19.68 -11.63
N ALA A 483 10.88 -20.28 -11.97
CA ALA A 483 11.42 -21.46 -11.29
C ALA A 483 11.81 -21.11 -9.85
N ILE A 484 12.57 -20.03 -9.67
CA ILE A 484 13.01 -19.53 -8.36
C ILE A 484 11.81 -19.22 -7.45
N ARG A 485 10.81 -18.51 -7.98
CA ARG A 485 9.58 -18.19 -7.24
C ARG A 485 8.81 -19.43 -6.79
N ASN A 486 8.80 -20.48 -7.61
CA ASN A 486 8.12 -21.73 -7.26
C ASN A 486 8.79 -22.40 -6.06
N GLU A 487 10.12 -22.39 -5.98
CA GLU A 487 10.85 -22.91 -4.82
C GLU A 487 10.63 -22.06 -3.57
N TRP A 488 10.51 -20.75 -3.72
CA TRP A 488 10.22 -19.86 -2.59
C TRP A 488 8.85 -20.09 -1.93
N ARG A 489 8.02 -20.99 -2.45
CA ARG A 489 6.81 -21.49 -1.77
C ARG A 489 7.18 -22.31 -0.53
N ASP A 490 8.33 -23.00 -0.55
CA ASP A 490 8.92 -23.59 0.66
C ASP A 490 9.56 -22.48 1.49
N ALA A 491 9.05 -22.28 2.71
CA ALA A 491 9.51 -21.18 3.59
C ALA A 491 10.96 -21.38 4.05
N THR A 492 11.45 -22.61 4.11
CA THR A 492 12.83 -22.95 4.51
C THR A 492 13.80 -22.62 3.38
N GLU A 493 13.50 -23.04 2.17
CA GLU A 493 14.34 -22.79 0.99
C GLU A 493 14.35 -21.30 0.66
N ARG A 494 13.19 -20.63 0.75
CA ARG A 494 13.13 -19.17 0.62
C ARG A 494 14.05 -18.48 1.63
N ARG A 495 14.04 -18.86 2.90
CA ARG A 495 14.88 -18.25 3.94
C ARG A 495 16.37 -18.46 3.65
N LYS A 496 16.76 -19.67 3.23
CA LYS A 496 18.15 -19.96 2.83
C LYS A 496 18.60 -19.06 1.66
N ALA A 497 17.76 -18.94 0.63
CA ALA A 497 18.04 -18.09 -0.52
C ALA A 497 18.24 -16.63 -0.12
N LEU A 498 17.34 -16.06 0.71
CA LEU A 498 17.43 -14.66 1.16
C LEU A 498 18.70 -14.40 1.98
N VAL A 499 19.12 -15.33 2.83
CA VAL A 499 20.39 -15.23 3.57
C VAL A 499 21.58 -15.23 2.62
N ALA A 500 21.56 -16.09 1.61
CA ALA A 500 22.63 -16.15 0.59
C ALA A 500 22.67 -14.84 -0.23
N TYR A 501 21.52 -14.32 -0.66
CA TYR A 501 21.42 -13.06 -1.41
C TYR A 501 21.89 -11.85 -0.60
N THR A 502 21.46 -11.74 0.66
CA THR A 502 21.92 -10.67 1.56
C THR A 502 23.45 -10.68 1.70
N ARG A 503 24.04 -11.87 1.86
CA ARG A 503 25.52 -12.03 1.91
C ARG A 503 26.17 -11.61 0.60
N PHE A 504 25.61 -12.03 -0.55
CA PHE A 504 26.11 -11.66 -1.88
C PHE A 504 26.15 -10.13 -2.06
N PHE A 505 25.05 -9.44 -1.78
CA PHE A 505 24.98 -7.99 -1.92
C PHE A 505 25.96 -7.29 -0.97
N LYS A 506 26.01 -7.73 0.28
CA LYS A 506 26.93 -7.17 1.27
C LYS A 506 28.39 -7.28 0.81
N GLN A 507 28.83 -8.46 0.36
CA GLN A 507 30.19 -8.69 -0.13
C GLN A 507 30.50 -7.82 -1.35
N ASN A 508 29.56 -7.69 -2.29
CA ASN A 508 29.75 -6.84 -3.45
C ASN A 508 29.89 -5.36 -3.05
N TYR A 509 29.06 -4.86 -2.14
CA TYR A 509 29.16 -3.47 -1.66
C TYR A 509 30.49 -3.21 -0.92
N GLU A 510 30.92 -4.12 -0.06
CA GLU A 510 32.21 -4.06 0.61
C GLU A 510 33.35 -4.03 -0.42
N ARG A 511 33.26 -4.86 -1.46
CA ARG A 511 34.30 -4.88 -2.55
C ARG A 511 34.31 -3.59 -3.37
N VAL A 512 33.14 -2.96 -3.62
CA VAL A 512 33.09 -1.64 -4.29
C VAL A 512 33.83 -0.59 -3.46
N VAL A 513 33.67 -0.57 -2.14
CA VAL A 513 34.39 0.36 -1.26
C VAL A 513 35.92 0.09 -1.27
N GLU A 514 36.32 -1.18 -1.23
CA GLU A 514 37.74 -1.56 -1.32
C GLU A 514 38.38 -1.08 -2.62
N LEU A 515 37.71 -1.30 -3.77
CA LEU A 515 38.19 -0.87 -5.08
C LEU A 515 38.31 0.65 -5.22
N ALA A 516 37.46 1.39 -4.53
CA ALA A 516 37.56 2.86 -4.50
C ALA A 516 38.83 3.33 -3.75
N GLN A 517 39.28 2.56 -2.74
CA GLN A 517 40.45 2.88 -1.93
C GLN A 517 41.75 2.37 -2.59
N GLU A 518 41.69 1.21 -3.22
CA GLU A 518 42.84 0.51 -3.83
C GLU A 518 42.49 0.07 -5.27
N PRO A 519 42.38 1.00 -6.24
CA PRO A 519 41.98 0.65 -7.61
C PRO A 519 42.99 -0.25 -8.34
N ALA A 520 44.24 -0.26 -7.91
CA ALA A 520 45.28 -1.15 -8.43
C ALA A 520 45.10 -2.63 -8.02
N ALA A 521 44.23 -2.95 -7.09
CA ALA A 521 43.95 -4.31 -6.64
C ALA A 521 43.26 -5.21 -7.70
N LEU A 522 42.94 -4.67 -8.88
CA LEU A 522 42.46 -5.44 -10.04
C LEU A 522 43.63 -6.02 -10.89
N ALA A 523 44.88 -5.57 -10.69
CA ALA A 523 46.02 -5.96 -11.52
C ALA A 523 46.75 -7.24 -11.02
N GLY A 524 46.22 -7.88 -9.97
CA GLY A 524 46.66 -9.17 -9.44
C GLY A 524 45.60 -10.21 -9.63
#